data_0b989869979816c005f963e03353d045
#
_entry.id   0b989869979816c005f963e03353d045
#
_cell.length_a   1.000
_cell.length_b   1.000
_cell.length_c   1.000
_cell.angle_alpha   90.00
_cell.angle_beta   90.00
_cell.angle_gamma   90.00
#
_symmetry.space_group_name_H-M   'P 1'
#
loop_
_entity.id
_entity.type
_entity.pdbx_description
1 polymer ?
#
loop_
_entity_poly.entity_id
_entity_poly.type
_entity_poly.pdbx_seq_one_letter_code
_entity_poly.pdbx_strand_id
1 'polypeptide(L)'
;MWFIFALLSAVFAAFTSILAKVGIENVNSNLATAIRTMVVVLMAWGMVFLTNSSSGISEISKKSWIFLILSGLATGISWLCYYRALQLGQASKVVPIDKLSVVITLVFAFIFLHEQFTLKSLVGCIFIAIGTLFMVLXRKNFYVKKXRHRIFRRLYLCRWSKRXXHXXNRYLX
;
A
#
# COMPACT_ATOMS: atom_id res chain seq x y z
N MET A 1 23.19 10.05 -10.69
CA MET A 1 21.93 9.94 -11.47
C MET A 1 20.91 8.96 -10.86
N TRP A 2 21.34 7.81 -10.28
CA TRP A 2 20.44 6.81 -9.66
C TRP A 2 19.45 7.42 -8.64
N PHE A 3 19.90 8.43 -7.87
CA PHE A 3 19.10 9.07 -6.81
C PHE A 3 17.83 9.76 -7.38
N ILE A 4 17.97 10.43 -8.53
CA ILE A 4 16.84 11.14 -9.20
C ILE A 4 15.78 10.11 -9.63
N PHE A 5 16.20 8.98 -10.23
CA PHE A 5 15.29 7.90 -10.65
C PHE A 5 14.61 7.27 -9.44
N ALA A 6 15.32 7.07 -8.33
CA ALA A 6 14.75 6.53 -7.09
C ALA A 6 13.68 7.47 -6.51
N LEU A 7 13.96 8.79 -6.49
CA LEU A 7 13.03 9.80 -5.99
C LEU A 7 11.77 9.86 -6.86
N LEU A 8 11.94 9.85 -8.17
CA LEU A 8 10.85 9.86 -9.15
C LEU A 8 9.97 8.60 -8.98
N SER A 9 10.62 7.44 -8.81
CA SER A 9 9.92 6.17 -8.53
C SER A 9 9.06 6.27 -7.26
N ALA A 10 9.61 6.88 -6.18
CA ALA A 10 8.87 7.06 -4.92
C ALA A 10 7.62 7.93 -5.11
N VAL A 11 7.73 9.01 -5.91
CA VAL A 11 6.59 9.90 -6.22
C VAL A 11 5.49 9.12 -6.95
N PHE A 12 5.86 8.39 -8.01
CA PHE A 12 4.89 7.58 -8.78
C PHE A 12 4.30 6.44 -7.94
N ALA A 13 5.08 5.85 -7.03
CA ALA A 13 4.58 4.83 -6.10
C ALA A 13 3.52 5.41 -5.16
N ALA A 14 3.70 6.66 -4.71
CA ALA A 14 2.70 7.36 -3.88
C ALA A 14 1.41 7.59 -4.67
N PHE A 15 1.50 8.10 -5.90
CA PHE A 15 0.34 8.26 -6.79
C PHE A 15 -0.37 6.92 -7.02
N THR A 16 0.39 5.86 -7.33
CA THR A 16 -0.14 4.50 -7.52
C THR A 16 -0.97 4.05 -6.32
N SER A 17 -0.48 4.27 -5.11
CA SER A 17 -1.16 3.85 -3.87
C SER A 17 -2.51 4.56 -3.67
N ILE A 18 -2.57 5.86 -3.97
CA ILE A 18 -3.80 6.68 -3.84
C ILE A 18 -4.80 6.30 -4.95
N LEU A 19 -4.32 6.25 -6.21
CA LEU A 19 -5.18 5.88 -7.36
C LEU A 19 -5.72 4.46 -7.20
N ALA A 20 -4.88 3.53 -6.72
CA ALA A 20 -5.31 2.15 -6.44
C ALA A 20 -6.40 2.12 -5.37
N LYS A 21 -6.26 2.90 -4.30
CA LYS A 21 -7.27 2.95 -3.21
C LYS A 21 -8.62 3.45 -3.73
N VAL A 22 -8.62 4.44 -4.60
CA VAL A 22 -9.86 4.97 -5.23
C VAL A 22 -10.42 3.95 -6.23
N GLY A 23 -9.57 3.41 -7.09
CA GLY A 23 -9.99 2.50 -8.18
C GLY A 23 -10.47 1.12 -7.70
N ILE A 24 -10.08 0.69 -6.49
CA ILE A 24 -10.46 -0.62 -5.95
C ILE A 24 -11.82 -0.57 -5.22
N GLU A 25 -12.41 0.61 -5.06
CA GLU A 25 -13.71 0.77 -4.41
C GLU A 25 -14.78 0.07 -5.25
N ASN A 26 -15.47 -0.92 -4.66
CA ASN A 26 -16.51 -1.74 -5.29
C ASN A 26 -16.02 -2.65 -6.44
N VAL A 27 -14.69 -2.86 -6.57
CA VAL A 27 -14.11 -3.78 -7.57
C VAL A 27 -13.38 -4.91 -6.83
N ASN A 28 -13.47 -6.13 -7.35
CA ASN A 28 -12.71 -7.26 -6.79
C ASN A 28 -11.20 -6.97 -6.89
N SER A 29 -10.47 -7.16 -5.79
CA SER A 29 -9.03 -6.84 -5.70
C SER A 29 -8.20 -7.58 -6.74
N ASN A 30 -8.54 -8.84 -7.05
CA ASN A 30 -7.83 -9.64 -8.05
C ASN A 30 -8.05 -9.07 -9.46
N LEU A 31 -9.29 -8.67 -9.76
CA LEU A 31 -9.64 -8.04 -11.04
C LEU A 31 -8.93 -6.69 -11.20
N ALA A 32 -8.92 -5.87 -10.16
CA ALA A 32 -8.21 -4.58 -10.15
C ALA A 32 -6.70 -4.77 -10.39
N THR A 33 -6.11 -5.79 -9.74
CA THR A 33 -4.70 -6.14 -9.96
C THR A 33 -4.45 -6.57 -11.41
N ALA A 34 -5.32 -7.41 -11.99
CA ALA A 34 -5.19 -7.90 -13.37
C ALA A 34 -5.26 -6.75 -14.38
N ILE A 35 -6.26 -5.87 -14.27
CA ILE A 35 -6.43 -4.71 -15.17
C ILE A 35 -5.20 -3.80 -15.11
N ARG A 36 -4.75 -3.46 -13.90
CA ARG A 36 -3.55 -2.63 -13.70
C ARG A 36 -2.30 -3.27 -14.31
N THR A 37 -2.12 -4.58 -14.09
CA THR A 37 -0.96 -5.32 -14.59
C THR A 37 -0.95 -5.30 -16.14
N MET A 38 -2.09 -5.45 -16.78
CA MET A 38 -2.21 -5.35 -18.24
C MET A 38 -1.67 -4.00 -18.73
N VAL A 39 -2.07 -2.89 -18.11
CA VAL A 39 -1.59 -1.54 -18.46
C VAL A 39 -0.07 -1.45 -18.29
N VAL A 40 0.47 -1.99 -17.18
CA VAL A 40 1.92 -1.99 -16.90
C VAL A 40 2.68 -2.80 -17.96
N VAL A 41 2.15 -3.96 -18.35
CA VAL A 41 2.76 -4.82 -19.38
C VAL A 41 2.79 -4.08 -20.73
N LEU A 42 1.68 -3.47 -21.13
CA LEU A 42 1.60 -2.72 -22.39
C LEU A 42 2.59 -1.54 -22.39
N MET A 43 2.66 -0.81 -21.27
CA MET A 43 3.60 0.32 -21.11
C MET A 43 5.05 -0.15 -21.18
N ALA A 44 5.38 -1.25 -20.51
CA ALA A 44 6.74 -1.81 -20.50
C ALA A 44 7.18 -2.27 -21.88
N TRP A 45 6.31 -3.00 -22.60
CA TRP A 45 6.60 -3.44 -23.98
C TRP A 45 6.67 -2.25 -24.94
N GLY A 46 5.81 -1.24 -24.75
CA GLY A 46 5.88 0.02 -25.52
C GLY A 46 7.27 0.67 -25.40
N MET A 47 7.83 0.70 -24.16
CA MET A 47 9.19 1.24 -23.96
C MET A 47 10.25 0.38 -24.66
N VAL A 48 10.13 -0.95 -24.63
CA VAL A 48 11.05 -1.86 -25.32
C VAL A 48 11.07 -1.58 -26.84
N PHE A 49 9.90 -1.37 -27.43
CA PHE A 49 9.81 -1.04 -28.86
C PHE A 49 10.35 0.36 -29.18
N LEU A 50 10.05 1.35 -28.33
CA LEU A 50 10.54 2.73 -28.52
C LEU A 50 12.07 2.83 -28.41
N THR A 51 12.68 1.99 -27.57
CA THR A 51 14.15 2.00 -27.35
C THR A 51 14.87 1.00 -28.27
N ASN A 52 14.16 0.30 -29.15
CA ASN A 52 14.70 -0.76 -30.01
C ASN A 52 15.49 -1.83 -29.26
N SER A 53 15.07 -2.12 -28.01
CA SER A 53 15.76 -3.05 -27.12
C SER A 53 15.33 -4.51 -27.32
N SER A 54 14.45 -4.79 -28.29
CA SER A 54 13.91 -6.13 -28.55
C SER A 54 14.97 -7.14 -28.98
N SER A 55 16.04 -6.69 -29.66
CA SER A 55 17.17 -7.52 -30.08
C SER A 55 17.91 -8.17 -28.89
N GLY A 56 17.94 -7.48 -27.73
CA GLY A 56 18.58 -8.00 -26.51
C GLY A 56 17.93 -9.23 -25.91
N ILE A 57 16.71 -9.60 -26.32
CA ILE A 57 15.98 -10.76 -25.77
C ILE A 57 16.78 -12.07 -26.03
N SER A 58 17.37 -12.21 -27.22
CA SER A 58 18.16 -13.38 -27.61
C SER A 58 19.49 -13.52 -26.83
N GLU A 59 19.98 -12.41 -26.27
CA GLU A 59 21.24 -12.37 -25.52
C GLU A 59 21.07 -12.69 -24.04
N ILE A 60 19.83 -12.82 -23.55
CA ILE A 60 19.55 -13.08 -22.13
C ILE A 60 19.97 -14.51 -21.77
N SER A 61 20.85 -14.63 -20.76
CA SER A 61 21.31 -15.92 -20.26
C SER A 61 20.16 -16.72 -19.62
N LYS A 62 20.24 -18.06 -19.64
CA LYS A 62 19.26 -18.94 -18.98
C LYS A 62 19.12 -18.60 -17.48
N LYS A 63 20.23 -18.29 -16.84
CA LYS A 63 20.25 -17.88 -15.42
C LYS A 63 19.40 -16.62 -15.21
N SER A 64 19.61 -15.60 -16.05
CA SER A 64 18.85 -14.34 -15.97
C SER A 64 17.35 -14.57 -16.19
N TRP A 65 16.98 -15.43 -17.14
CA TRP A 65 15.58 -15.80 -17.38
C TRP A 65 14.90 -16.36 -16.14
N ILE A 66 15.58 -17.31 -15.44
CA ILE A 66 15.04 -17.94 -14.21
C ILE A 66 14.80 -16.86 -13.14
N PHE A 67 15.79 -15.99 -12.89
CA PHE A 67 15.66 -14.96 -11.85
C PHE A 67 14.60 -13.91 -12.20
N LEU A 68 14.47 -13.53 -13.47
CA LEU A 68 13.43 -12.58 -13.91
C LEU A 68 12.03 -13.19 -13.75
N ILE A 69 11.84 -14.47 -14.09
CA ILE A 69 10.56 -15.17 -13.91
C ILE A 69 10.21 -15.25 -12.41
N LEU A 70 11.16 -15.65 -11.56
CA LEU A 70 10.95 -15.73 -10.10
C LEU A 70 10.62 -14.37 -9.51
N SER A 71 11.30 -13.31 -9.95
CA SER A 71 11.04 -11.94 -9.54
C SER A 71 9.63 -11.49 -9.95
N GLY A 72 9.23 -11.84 -11.18
CA GLY A 72 7.88 -11.55 -11.69
C GLY A 72 6.80 -12.25 -10.86
N LEU A 73 6.99 -13.52 -10.52
CA LEU A 73 6.08 -14.28 -9.65
C LEU A 73 5.97 -13.65 -8.27
N ALA A 74 7.11 -13.29 -7.66
CA ALA A 74 7.15 -12.62 -6.35
C ALA A 74 6.40 -11.28 -6.39
N THR A 75 6.60 -10.49 -7.45
CA THR A 75 5.92 -9.21 -7.67
C THR A 75 4.40 -9.41 -7.78
N GLY A 76 3.97 -10.42 -8.55
CA GLY A 76 2.55 -10.76 -8.73
C GLY A 76 1.88 -11.09 -7.40
N ILE A 77 2.50 -11.96 -6.61
CA ILE A 77 2.00 -12.35 -5.27
C ILE A 77 1.94 -11.11 -4.35
N SER A 78 2.99 -10.31 -4.36
CA SER A 78 3.06 -9.07 -3.56
C SER A 78 1.91 -8.13 -3.91
N TRP A 79 1.63 -7.91 -5.19
CA TRP A 79 0.56 -7.01 -5.64
C TRP A 79 -0.84 -7.54 -5.29
N LEU A 80 -1.07 -8.85 -5.41
CA LEU A 80 -2.34 -9.46 -5.00
C LEU A 80 -2.60 -9.23 -3.50
N CYS A 81 -1.59 -9.46 -2.66
CA CYS A 81 -1.66 -9.21 -1.22
C CYS A 81 -1.87 -7.71 -0.91
N TYR A 82 -1.11 -6.83 -1.59
CA TYR A 82 -1.16 -5.38 -1.39
C TYR A 82 -2.55 -4.82 -1.75
N TYR A 83 -3.11 -5.20 -2.90
CA TYR A 83 -4.43 -4.74 -3.33
C TYR A 83 -5.53 -5.25 -2.39
N ARG A 84 -5.41 -6.51 -1.93
CA ARG A 84 -6.33 -7.06 -0.93
C ARG A 84 -6.24 -6.27 0.38
N ALA A 85 -5.03 -5.94 0.82
CA ALA A 85 -4.80 -5.13 2.02
C ALA A 85 -5.40 -3.72 1.86
N LEU A 86 -5.22 -3.08 0.70
CA LEU A 86 -5.81 -1.76 0.39
C LEU A 86 -7.33 -1.80 0.38
N GLN A 87 -7.93 -2.89 -0.08
CA GLN A 87 -9.39 -3.06 -0.09
C GLN A 87 -9.94 -3.13 1.35
N LEU A 88 -9.29 -3.91 2.21
CA LEU A 88 -9.74 -4.15 3.60
C LEU A 88 -9.31 -3.01 4.54
N GLY A 89 -8.19 -2.35 4.26
CA GLY A 89 -7.58 -1.36 5.13
C GLY A 89 -7.54 0.05 4.58
N GLN A 90 -7.02 0.92 5.41
CA GLN A 90 -6.79 2.32 5.02
C GLN A 90 -5.41 2.45 4.37
N ALA A 91 -5.31 3.18 3.25
CA ALA A 91 -4.05 3.41 2.54
C ALA A 91 -2.96 3.94 3.48
N SER A 92 -3.34 4.85 4.39
CA SER A 92 -2.40 5.46 5.37
C SER A 92 -1.79 4.45 6.36
N LYS A 93 -2.33 3.22 6.45
CA LYS A 93 -1.77 2.13 7.26
C LYS A 93 -1.08 1.07 6.39
N VAL A 94 -1.71 0.71 5.29
CA VAL A 94 -1.21 -0.34 4.39
C VAL A 94 0.12 0.09 3.76
N VAL A 95 0.20 1.35 3.28
CA VAL A 95 1.41 1.86 2.59
C VAL A 95 2.64 1.84 3.52
N PRO A 96 2.59 2.34 4.79
CA PRO A 96 3.75 2.23 5.66
C PRO A 96 4.16 0.77 5.98
N ILE A 97 3.19 -0.14 6.18
CA ILE A 97 3.49 -1.56 6.42
C ILE A 97 4.23 -2.16 5.21
N ASP A 98 3.79 -1.83 3.99
CA ASP A 98 4.45 -2.28 2.76
C ASP A 98 5.93 -1.84 2.72
N LYS A 99 6.26 -0.67 3.29
CA LYS A 99 7.64 -0.15 3.36
C LYS A 99 8.55 -0.93 4.32
N LEU A 100 8.01 -1.84 5.15
CA LEU A 100 8.84 -2.79 5.91
C LEU A 100 9.61 -3.73 4.96
N SER A 101 9.17 -3.87 3.72
CA SER A 101 9.90 -4.58 2.67
C SER A 101 11.34 -4.06 2.49
N VAL A 102 11.58 -2.76 2.74
CA VAL A 102 12.93 -2.14 2.69
C VAL A 102 13.84 -2.80 3.73
N VAL A 103 13.34 -3.02 4.95
CA VAL A 103 14.09 -3.67 6.04
C VAL A 103 14.42 -5.12 5.65
N ILE A 104 13.41 -5.84 5.13
CA ILE A 104 13.56 -7.24 4.69
C ILE A 104 14.59 -7.32 3.53
N THR A 105 14.50 -6.38 2.58
CA THR A 105 15.43 -6.32 1.43
C THR A 105 16.88 -6.12 1.89
N LEU A 106 17.11 -5.26 2.89
CA LEU A 106 18.46 -5.03 3.42
C LEU A 106 19.01 -6.29 4.10
N VAL A 107 18.17 -7.01 4.85
CA VAL A 107 18.55 -8.29 5.47
C VAL A 107 18.91 -9.31 4.36
N PHE A 108 18.10 -9.41 3.32
CA PHE A 108 18.35 -10.32 2.20
C PHE A 108 19.60 -9.92 1.40
N ALA A 109 19.83 -8.62 1.19
CA ALA A 109 21.02 -8.10 0.50
C ALA A 109 22.30 -8.52 1.27
N PHE A 110 22.27 -8.42 2.59
CA PHE A 110 23.38 -8.87 3.44
C PHE A 110 23.61 -10.40 3.31
N ILE A 111 22.53 -11.21 3.40
CA ILE A 111 22.64 -12.70 3.41
C ILE A 111 23.00 -13.24 2.03
N PHE A 112 22.33 -12.76 0.96
CA PHE A 112 22.44 -13.36 -0.38
C PHE A 112 23.44 -12.65 -1.30
N LEU A 113 23.57 -11.32 -1.17
CA LEU A 113 24.45 -10.52 -2.02
C LEU A 113 25.78 -10.20 -1.32
N HIS A 114 25.91 -10.56 -0.03
CA HIS A 114 27.09 -10.27 0.80
C HIS A 114 27.46 -8.77 0.81
N GLU A 115 26.46 -7.90 0.67
CA GLU A 115 26.64 -6.45 0.76
C GLU A 115 27.01 -6.04 2.18
N GLN A 116 27.95 -5.13 2.33
CA GLN A 116 28.43 -4.70 3.65
C GLN A 116 27.37 -3.85 4.37
N PHE A 117 27.02 -4.25 5.56
CA PHE A 117 26.13 -3.50 6.44
C PHE A 117 26.88 -2.32 7.06
N THR A 118 26.50 -1.12 6.72
CA THR A 118 26.97 0.05 7.46
C THR A 118 26.09 0.28 8.68
N LEU A 119 26.67 0.73 9.78
CA LEU A 119 25.95 1.15 10.99
C LEU A 119 24.85 2.15 10.65
N LYS A 120 25.09 3.05 9.69
CA LYS A 120 24.11 4.04 9.21
C LYS A 120 22.88 3.37 8.60
N SER A 121 23.08 2.32 7.79
CA SER A 121 21.96 1.55 7.18
C SER A 121 21.13 0.85 8.25
N LEU A 122 21.78 0.24 9.25
CA LEU A 122 21.11 -0.42 10.38
C LEU A 122 20.23 0.56 11.16
N VAL A 123 20.77 1.73 11.50
CA VAL A 123 20.05 2.79 12.22
C VAL A 123 18.85 3.26 11.37
N GLY A 124 19.04 3.46 10.07
CA GLY A 124 17.97 3.81 9.12
C GLY A 124 16.84 2.80 9.12
N CYS A 125 17.17 1.49 9.08
CA CYS A 125 16.19 0.39 9.14
C CYS A 125 15.37 0.43 10.44
N ILE A 126 16.03 0.63 11.57
CA ILE A 126 15.38 0.73 12.88
C ILE A 126 14.38 1.90 12.89
N PHE A 127 14.77 3.07 12.38
CA PHE A 127 13.89 4.24 12.28
C PHE A 127 12.67 3.96 11.38
N ILE A 128 12.87 3.29 10.23
CA ILE A 128 11.77 2.91 9.33
C ILE A 128 10.79 1.97 10.06
N ALA A 129 11.33 0.92 10.73
CA ALA A 129 10.51 -0.05 11.46
C ALA A 129 9.72 0.61 12.61
N ILE A 130 10.37 1.43 13.43
CA ILE A 130 9.73 2.16 14.53
C ILE A 130 8.68 3.14 13.97
N GLY A 131 9.03 3.91 12.96
CA GLY A 131 8.13 4.89 12.31
C GLY A 131 6.88 4.24 11.73
N THR A 132 7.02 3.12 11.03
CA THR A 132 5.88 2.39 10.46
C THR A 132 4.99 1.83 11.58
N LEU A 133 5.58 1.24 12.62
CA LEU A 133 4.84 0.71 13.76
C LEU A 133 4.07 1.82 14.48
N PHE A 134 4.72 2.97 14.70
CA PHE A 134 4.11 4.15 15.33
C PHE A 134 2.91 4.66 14.52
N MET A 135 3.04 4.75 13.19
CA MET A 135 1.95 5.18 12.30
C MET A 135 0.73 4.26 12.39
N VAL A 136 0.96 2.96 12.52
CA VAL A 136 -0.11 1.95 12.61
C VAL A 136 -0.77 1.98 13.98
N LEU A 137 -0.02 2.05 15.06
CA LEU A 137 -0.50 2.02 16.45
C LEU A 137 -1.20 3.31 16.90
N UNK A 138 -0.49 4.21 16.54
CA UNK A 138 -0.92 5.42 16.95
C UNK A 138 -2.24 5.78 16.57
N ARG A 139 -2.71 5.44 15.52
CA ARG A 139 -3.99 5.76 14.92
C ARG A 139 -5.15 4.85 15.38
N LYS A 140 -4.89 3.74 16.04
CA LYS A 140 -5.95 2.91 16.66
C LYS A 140 -6.76 3.71 17.69
N ASN A 141 -6.08 4.47 18.53
CA ASN A 141 -6.72 5.26 19.59
C ASN A 141 -7.64 6.38 19.08
N PHE A 142 -7.31 6.97 17.95
CA PHE A 142 -8.11 8.06 17.36
C PHE A 142 -9.48 7.58 16.84
N TYR A 143 -9.52 6.39 16.24
CA TYR A 143 -10.77 5.84 15.69
C TYR A 143 -11.72 5.34 16.77
N VAL A 144 -11.20 4.76 17.84
CA VAL A 144 -12.01 4.35 18.99
C VAL A 144 -12.65 5.59 19.62
N LYS A 145 -11.93 6.69 19.74
CA LYS A 145 -12.44 7.96 20.28
C LYS A 145 -13.52 8.59 19.36
N LYS A 146 -13.36 8.52 18.08
CA LYS A 146 -14.33 9.06 17.09
C LYS A 146 -15.59 8.20 16.95
N UNK A 147 -15.41 7.14 17.07
CA UNK A 147 -16.44 6.29 17.06
C UNK A 147 -17.23 6.42 18.23
N ARG A 148 -16.68 6.48 19.39
CA ARG A 148 -17.37 6.73 20.65
C ARG A 148 -18.16 8.04 20.62
N HIS A 149 -17.57 9.08 20.04
CA HIS A 149 -18.22 10.38 19.90
C HIS A 149 -19.45 10.33 18.96
N ARG A 150 -19.41 9.56 17.90
CA ARG A 150 -20.55 9.39 16.97
C ARG A 150 -21.69 8.60 17.62
N ILE A 151 -21.36 7.52 18.32
CA ILE A 151 -22.34 6.68 19.04
C ILE A 151 -23.01 7.54 20.14
N PHE A 152 -22.19 8.28 20.88
CA PHE A 152 -22.69 9.16 21.95
C PHE A 152 -23.65 10.23 21.39
N ARG A 153 -23.28 10.86 20.25
CA ARG A 153 -24.11 11.87 19.58
C ARG A 153 -25.45 11.27 19.08
N ARG A 154 -25.44 10.04 18.52
CA ARG A 154 -26.66 9.36 18.08
C ARG A 154 -27.57 9.00 19.27
N LEU A 155 -27.00 8.53 20.36
CA LEU A 155 -27.77 8.21 21.58
C LEU A 155 -28.41 9.47 22.18
N TYR A 156 -27.69 10.60 22.20
CA TYR A 156 -28.20 11.88 22.67
C TYR A 156 -29.35 12.39 21.79
N LEU A 157 -29.21 12.32 20.49
CA LEU A 157 -30.24 12.75 19.53
C LEU A 157 -31.50 11.88 19.64
N CYS A 158 -31.34 10.55 19.79
CA CYS A 158 -32.45 9.61 19.97
C CYS A 158 -33.20 9.87 21.31
N ARG A 159 -32.43 10.15 22.37
CA ARG A 159 -33.01 10.45 23.70
C ARG A 159 -33.71 11.82 23.71
N TRP A 160 -33.19 12.79 22.97
CA TRP A 160 -33.79 14.12 22.83
C TRP A 160 -35.07 14.04 21.99
N SER A 161 -35.10 13.29 20.92
CA SER A 161 -36.28 13.05 20.07
C SER A 161 -37.38 12.37 20.84
N LYS A 162 -37.12 11.37 21.70
CA LYS A 162 -38.08 10.74 22.59
C LYS A 162 -38.65 11.71 23.64
N ARG A 163 -37.90 12.57 24.19
CA ARG A 163 -38.38 13.65 25.07
C ARG A 163 -39.24 14.67 24.33
N UNK A 164 -39.00 14.93 23.26
CA UNK A 164 -39.71 15.78 22.49
C UNK A 164 -41.02 15.22 22.16
N UNK A 165 -40.91 14.20 21.92
CA UNK A 165 -42.10 13.50 21.65
C UNK A 165 -42.95 13.37 22.80
N HIS A 166 -42.50 12.94 23.92
CA HIS A 166 -43.29 12.90 25.17
C HIS A 166 -43.86 14.25 25.59
N UNK A 167 -43.25 15.15 25.14
CA UNK A 167 -43.65 16.39 25.41
C UNK A 167 -44.75 16.82 24.56
N UNK A 168 -44.64 16.52 23.52
CA UNK A 168 -45.60 16.79 22.57
C UNK A 168 -46.88 16.15 22.92
N ASN A 169 -46.95 14.96 23.37
CA ASN A 169 -48.15 14.21 23.78
C ASN A 169 -48.86 14.78 25.04
N ARG A 170 -48.15 15.50 25.84
CA ARG A 170 -48.70 16.05 27.09
C ARG A 170 -49.53 17.33 26.91
N TYR A 171 -49.39 17.98 25.76
CA TYR A 171 -50.13 19.20 25.39
C TYR A 171 -51.28 18.90 24.45
N LEU A 172 -51.54 17.69 24.11
CA LEU A 172 -52.64 17.23 23.26
C LEU A 172 -53.71 16.38 23.98
N UNK A 173 -53.37 16.33 25.03
CA UNK A 173 -54.28 15.60 25.81
C UNK A 173 -55.00 16.46 26.69
#